data_3f696971e513ff7d994880a51e465942
#
_entry.id   3f696971e513ff7d994880a51e465942
#
_cell.length_a   1.000
_cell.length_b   1.000
_cell.length_c   1.000
_cell.angle_alpha   90.00
_cell.angle_beta   90.00
_cell.angle_gamma   90.00
#
_symmetry.space_group_name_H-M   'P 1'
#
loop_
_entity.id
_entity.type
_entity.pdbx_description
1 polymer ?
#
loop_
_entity_poly.entity_id
_entity_poly.type
_entity_poly.pdbx_seq_one_letter_code
_entity_poly.pdbx_strand_id
1 'polypeptide(L)'
;MYKKLITQILPLIFTLLLGGCSVFDEFIQIGPDSVQDSRGEFNQVISDTNDSQSLLNLVKRRYGDSISVLEVSSVSTTIEWQRGGSLALTIFDGGPDANNAGIGGAARYTEKPTITYLPLKGGDFIKKVLSPVDVDMLMLLSRSGWRMDRILNLTVNNINGIDNAHTASGPTPAIAPDFKKFDEFLAAMVAIERADLQFGYIMHEDKDKQLALYFKKSSLQKPEVQNLIKLMNLDGQSNIYPIYAELETEENRSEIQIDFRSLAGIQFFLSHGIQIPEEH
;
A
#
# COMPACT_ATOMS: atom_id res chain seq x y z
N MET A 1 -74.76 -8.46 5.54
CA MET A 1 -73.73 -7.87 6.39
C MET A 1 -72.32 -8.04 5.84
N TYR A 2 -72.00 -9.18 5.25
CA TYR A 2 -70.65 -9.50 4.69
C TYR A 2 -70.23 -8.66 3.47
N LYS A 3 -71.12 -8.31 2.56
CA LYS A 3 -70.82 -7.54 1.34
C LYS A 3 -70.23 -6.12 1.67
N LYS A 4 -70.72 -5.46 2.73
CA LYS A 4 -70.24 -4.14 3.13
C LYS A 4 -68.80 -4.21 3.77
N LEU A 5 -68.49 -5.30 4.45
CA LEU A 5 -67.20 -5.51 5.07
C LEU A 5 -66.11 -5.75 4.01
N ILE A 6 -66.40 -6.54 2.99
CA ILE A 6 -65.48 -6.83 1.88
C ILE A 6 -65.16 -5.56 1.07
N THR A 7 -66.18 -4.70 0.86
CA THR A 7 -65.99 -3.46 0.08
C THR A 7 -65.12 -2.42 0.81
N GLN A 8 -65.01 -2.48 2.14
CA GLN A 8 -64.17 -1.58 2.93
C GLN A 8 -62.77 -2.15 3.19
N ILE A 9 -62.60 -3.47 3.28
CA ILE A 9 -61.31 -4.12 3.54
C ILE A 9 -60.45 -4.25 2.26
N LEU A 10 -61.09 -4.44 1.11
CA LEU A 10 -60.39 -4.61 -0.17
C LEU A 10 -59.54 -3.40 -0.58
N PRO A 11 -60.01 -2.13 -0.48
CA PRO A 11 -59.15 -0.98 -0.78
C PRO A 11 -58.03 -0.77 0.28
N LEU A 12 -58.23 -1.15 1.54
CA LEU A 12 -57.22 -1.06 2.59
C LEU A 12 -56.10 -2.05 2.36
N ILE A 13 -56.37 -3.26 1.92
CA ILE A 13 -55.38 -4.26 1.55
C ILE A 13 -54.63 -3.81 0.29
N PHE A 14 -55.31 -3.19 -0.68
CA PHE A 14 -54.71 -2.70 -1.90
C PHE A 14 -53.76 -1.52 -1.66
N THR A 15 -54.09 -0.62 -0.74
CA THR A 15 -53.18 0.48 -0.31
C THR A 15 -51.98 -0.03 0.50
N LEU A 16 -52.15 -1.09 1.30
CA LEU A 16 -51.04 -1.71 2.04
C LEU A 16 -50.05 -2.44 1.09
N LEU A 17 -50.54 -3.04 0.01
CA LEU A 17 -49.74 -3.71 -1.00
C LEU A 17 -48.97 -2.73 -1.89
N LEU A 18 -49.50 -1.53 -2.14
CA LEU A 18 -48.83 -0.50 -2.92
C LEU A 18 -47.76 0.30 -2.10
N GLY A 19 -47.95 0.38 -0.77
CA GLY A 19 -46.96 1.03 0.12
C GLY A 19 -45.77 0.14 0.47
N GLY A 20 -45.88 -1.17 0.25
CA GLY A 20 -44.82 -2.12 0.63
C GLY A 20 -43.56 -2.06 -0.23
N CYS A 21 -43.64 -1.53 -1.45
CA CYS A 21 -42.47 -1.47 -2.33
C CYS A 21 -41.44 -0.37 -1.98
N SER A 22 -41.88 0.73 -1.36
CA SER A 22 -41.01 1.83 -1.06
C SER A 22 -40.17 1.67 0.24
N VAL A 23 -40.67 0.83 1.16
CA VAL A 23 -39.95 0.58 2.44
C VAL A 23 -38.85 -0.46 2.29
N PHE A 24 -38.94 -1.32 1.28
CA PHE A 24 -37.92 -2.35 1.02
C PHE A 24 -36.69 -1.83 0.25
N ASP A 25 -36.81 -0.74 -0.51
CA ASP A 25 -35.70 -0.18 -1.26
C ASP A 25 -34.65 0.50 -0.34
N GLU A 26 -35.06 0.92 0.84
CA GLU A 26 -34.19 1.59 1.79
C GLU A 26 -33.35 0.61 2.65
N PHE A 27 -33.77 -0.67 2.71
CA PHE A 27 -33.07 -1.72 3.47
C PHE A 27 -32.10 -2.57 2.64
N ILE A 28 -32.20 -2.54 1.33
CA ILE A 28 -31.32 -3.33 0.45
C ILE A 28 -30.84 -2.41 -0.66
N GLN A 29 -29.64 -1.89 -0.50
CA GLN A 29 -28.93 -1.15 -1.55
C GLN A 29 -28.66 -2.09 -2.72
N ILE A 30 -29.49 -1.99 -3.74
CA ILE A 30 -29.41 -2.82 -4.96
C ILE A 30 -29.08 -1.92 -6.14
N GLY A 31 -28.12 -2.33 -6.94
CA GLY A 31 -27.75 -1.62 -8.17
C GLY A 31 -26.41 -0.91 -8.07
N PRO A 32 -26.20 0.23 -8.76
CA PRO A 32 -24.92 0.93 -8.80
C PRO A 32 -24.38 1.32 -7.42
N ASP A 33 -25.26 1.64 -6.47
CA ASP A 33 -24.89 2.04 -5.11
C ASP A 33 -24.27 0.88 -4.32
N SER A 34 -24.79 -0.34 -4.46
CA SER A 34 -24.19 -1.52 -3.83
C SER A 34 -22.79 -1.83 -4.35
N VAL A 35 -22.53 -1.54 -5.63
CA VAL A 35 -21.20 -1.69 -6.23
C VAL A 35 -20.24 -0.63 -5.71
N GLN A 36 -20.75 0.57 -5.46
CA GLN A 36 -19.92 1.66 -4.93
C GLN A 36 -19.48 1.39 -3.49
N ASP A 37 -20.37 0.94 -2.63
CA ASP A 37 -20.08 0.64 -1.22
C ASP A 37 -19.20 -0.61 -1.09
N SER A 38 -19.56 -1.70 -1.79
CA SER A 38 -18.77 -2.94 -1.75
C SER A 38 -17.35 -2.75 -2.28
N ARG A 39 -17.14 -1.89 -3.28
CA ARG A 39 -15.80 -1.60 -3.81
C ARG A 39 -14.89 -0.96 -2.76
N GLY A 40 -15.41 -0.05 -1.94
CA GLY A 40 -14.67 0.56 -0.83
C GLY A 40 -14.24 -0.48 0.20
N GLU A 41 -15.15 -1.34 0.61
CA GLU A 41 -14.89 -2.41 1.56
C GLU A 41 -13.88 -3.44 1.04
N PHE A 42 -14.01 -3.87 -0.22
CA PHE A 42 -13.03 -4.79 -0.83
C PHE A 42 -11.63 -4.17 -0.90
N ASN A 43 -11.51 -2.91 -1.28
CA ASN A 43 -10.22 -2.22 -1.31
C ASN A 43 -9.59 -2.17 0.09
N GLN A 44 -10.40 -1.91 1.12
CA GLN A 44 -9.92 -1.89 2.51
C GLN A 44 -9.42 -3.26 2.94
N VAL A 45 -10.20 -4.31 2.72
CA VAL A 45 -9.83 -5.70 3.07
C VAL A 45 -8.55 -6.13 2.34
N ILE A 46 -8.39 -5.76 1.07
CA ILE A 46 -7.17 -6.06 0.31
C ILE A 46 -5.97 -5.31 0.90
N SER A 47 -6.14 -4.03 1.26
CA SER A 47 -5.10 -3.24 1.92
C SER A 47 -4.68 -3.88 3.24
N ASP A 48 -5.63 -4.19 4.11
CA ASP A 48 -5.38 -4.81 5.42
C ASP A 48 -4.70 -6.19 5.29
N THR A 49 -5.08 -6.96 4.26
CA THR A 49 -4.45 -8.24 3.97
C THR A 49 -3.01 -8.06 3.50
N ASN A 50 -2.73 -7.07 2.65
CA ASN A 50 -1.38 -6.75 2.19
C ASN A 50 -0.49 -6.28 3.35
N ASP A 51 -1.01 -5.46 4.25
CA ASP A 51 -0.31 -5.00 5.45
C ASP A 51 0.03 -6.16 6.38
N SER A 52 -0.95 -7.07 6.60
CA SER A 52 -0.76 -8.29 7.39
C SER A 52 0.30 -9.21 6.76
N GLN A 53 0.28 -9.37 5.44
CA GLN A 53 1.28 -10.15 4.71
C GLN A 53 2.68 -9.52 4.80
N SER A 54 2.75 -8.19 4.71
CA SER A 54 4.00 -7.43 4.84
C SER A 54 4.59 -7.60 6.23
N LEU A 55 3.78 -7.47 7.27
CA LEU A 55 4.19 -7.70 8.66
C LEU A 55 4.67 -9.13 8.88
N LEU A 56 3.94 -10.13 8.37
CA LEU A 56 4.34 -11.53 8.43
C LEU A 56 5.70 -11.76 7.73
N ASN A 57 5.93 -11.14 6.59
CA ASN A 57 7.21 -11.23 5.88
C ASN A 57 8.36 -10.58 6.68
N LEU A 58 8.11 -9.47 7.38
CA LEU A 58 9.10 -8.87 8.28
C LEU A 58 9.45 -9.80 9.45
N VAL A 59 8.45 -10.41 10.07
CA VAL A 59 8.66 -11.41 11.13
C VAL A 59 9.47 -12.60 10.60
N LYS A 60 9.09 -13.17 9.46
CA LYS A 60 9.83 -14.26 8.81
C LYS A 60 11.29 -13.87 8.54
N ARG A 61 11.52 -12.67 8.04
CA ARG A 61 12.89 -12.17 7.82
C ARG A 61 13.70 -12.07 9.10
N ARG A 62 13.05 -11.65 10.20
CA ARG A 62 13.71 -11.57 11.50
C ARG A 62 14.20 -12.92 12.00
N TYR A 63 13.45 -14.00 11.71
CA TYR A 63 13.83 -15.37 12.04
C TYR A 63 14.64 -16.09 10.97
N GLY A 64 15.01 -15.40 9.88
CA GLY A 64 15.79 -16.00 8.79
C GLY A 64 14.97 -16.86 7.81
N ASP A 65 13.64 -16.84 7.93
CA ASP A 65 12.75 -17.61 7.07
C ASP A 65 12.57 -16.98 5.69
N SER A 66 12.14 -17.80 4.74
CA SER A 66 11.84 -17.34 3.38
C SER A 66 10.56 -16.51 3.35
N ILE A 67 10.59 -15.39 2.67
CA ILE A 67 9.41 -14.56 2.40
C ILE A 67 8.60 -15.11 1.23
N SER A 68 7.30 -14.86 1.25
CA SER A 68 6.44 -15.08 0.09
C SER A 68 5.80 -13.75 -0.33
N VAL A 69 5.87 -13.47 -1.63
CA VAL A 69 5.23 -12.28 -2.21
C VAL A 69 4.10 -12.75 -3.09
N LEU A 70 2.87 -12.39 -2.69
CA LEU A 70 1.65 -12.65 -3.44
C LEU A 70 1.16 -11.32 -4.01
N GLU A 71 0.94 -11.27 -5.29
CA GLU A 71 0.38 -10.11 -5.98
C GLU A 71 -1.08 -10.39 -6.31
N VAL A 72 -1.98 -9.47 -5.94
CA VAL A 72 -3.38 -9.57 -6.35
C VAL A 72 -3.47 -9.21 -7.82
N SER A 73 -3.78 -10.19 -8.63
CA SER A 73 -3.88 -10.03 -10.10
C SER A 73 -5.23 -9.47 -10.52
N SER A 74 -6.29 -9.95 -9.91
CA SER A 74 -7.64 -9.49 -10.22
C SER A 74 -8.59 -9.73 -9.05
N VAL A 75 -9.56 -8.84 -8.93
CA VAL A 75 -10.72 -8.99 -8.06
C VAL A 75 -11.96 -8.93 -8.94
N SER A 76 -12.76 -9.97 -8.90
CA SER A 76 -14.04 -10.05 -9.62
C SER A 76 -15.13 -10.40 -8.64
N THR A 77 -16.24 -9.66 -8.69
CA THR A 77 -17.41 -9.93 -7.85
C THR A 77 -18.61 -10.25 -8.75
N THR A 78 -19.21 -11.40 -8.52
CA THR A 78 -20.48 -11.76 -9.17
C THR A 78 -21.60 -11.57 -8.15
N ILE A 79 -22.56 -10.73 -8.50
CA ILE A 79 -23.76 -10.48 -7.68
C ILE A 79 -24.94 -11.15 -8.35
N GLU A 80 -25.53 -12.10 -7.65
CA GLU A 80 -26.74 -12.80 -8.09
C GLU A 80 -27.89 -12.42 -7.19
N TRP A 81 -28.95 -11.92 -7.81
CA TRP A 81 -30.19 -11.59 -7.15
C TRP A 81 -31.31 -12.48 -7.66
N GLN A 82 -31.95 -13.26 -6.77
CA GLN A 82 -33.08 -14.11 -7.10
C GLN A 82 -34.30 -13.66 -6.30
N ARG A 83 -35.40 -13.34 -7.02
CA ARG A 83 -36.70 -13.06 -6.44
C ARG A 83 -37.64 -14.20 -6.83
N GLY A 84 -38.26 -14.82 -5.84
CA GLY A 84 -39.29 -15.82 -6.04
C GLY A 84 -40.53 -15.44 -5.23
N GLY A 85 -41.66 -15.31 -5.89
CA GLY A 85 -42.96 -15.17 -5.23
C GLY A 85 -43.87 -16.32 -5.63
N SER A 86 -44.49 -17.02 -4.67
CA SER A 86 -45.52 -18.00 -4.91
C SER A 86 -46.81 -17.54 -4.24
N LEU A 87 -47.87 -17.46 -5.03
CA LEU A 87 -49.27 -17.32 -4.58
C LEU A 87 -49.90 -18.70 -4.66
N ALA A 88 -50.11 -19.32 -3.52
CA ALA A 88 -50.87 -20.55 -3.45
C ALA A 88 -52.26 -20.24 -2.88
N LEU A 89 -53.27 -20.23 -3.75
CA LEU A 89 -54.69 -20.18 -3.36
C LEU A 89 -55.24 -21.58 -3.45
N THR A 90 -55.48 -22.22 -2.32
CA THR A 90 -56.18 -23.50 -2.27
C THR A 90 -57.61 -23.22 -1.85
N ILE A 91 -58.53 -23.33 -2.81
CA ILE A 91 -59.97 -23.23 -2.57
C ILE A 91 -60.54 -24.64 -2.56
N PHE A 92 -60.95 -25.12 -1.40
CA PHE A 92 -61.72 -26.38 -1.28
C PHE A 92 -63.18 -26.04 -1.12
N ASP A 93 -64.00 -26.62 -1.99
CA ASP A 93 -65.43 -26.51 -1.93
C ASP A 93 -65.95 -27.61 -1.00
N GLY A 94 -66.36 -27.25 0.21
CA GLY A 94 -67.17 -28.11 1.03
C GLY A 94 -66.71 -28.64 2.38
N GLY A 95 -66.07 -27.79 3.22
CA GLY A 95 -65.81 -28.17 4.62
C GLY A 95 -65.46 -26.97 5.52
N PRO A 96 -65.66 -27.03 6.85
CA PRO A 96 -65.43 -25.89 7.76
C PRO A 96 -63.97 -25.53 8.00
N ASP A 97 -63.02 -26.25 7.45
CA ASP A 97 -61.60 -26.07 7.72
C ASP A 97 -60.74 -25.68 6.50
N ALA A 98 -61.35 -25.18 5.45
CA ALA A 98 -60.63 -25.15 4.17
C ALA A 98 -60.62 -23.82 3.45
N ASN A 99 -59.97 -22.84 4.00
CA ASN A 99 -59.50 -21.68 3.20
C ASN A 99 -58.11 -21.22 3.73
N ASN A 100 -57.08 -21.89 3.26
CA ASN A 100 -55.72 -21.42 3.49
C ASN A 100 -55.21 -20.62 2.28
N ALA A 101 -55.07 -19.33 2.44
CA ALA A 101 -54.35 -18.47 1.50
C ALA A 101 -52.94 -18.32 2.00
N GLY A 102 -51.99 -18.94 1.33
CA GLY A 102 -50.58 -18.79 1.61
C GLY A 102 -49.92 -17.81 0.62
N ILE A 103 -49.39 -16.73 1.11
CA ILE A 103 -48.51 -15.83 0.33
C ILE A 103 -47.09 -16.12 0.77
N GLY A 104 -46.28 -16.69 -0.11
CA GLY A 104 -44.86 -16.94 0.11
C GLY A 104 -44.02 -16.05 -0.79
N GLY A 105 -43.12 -15.27 -0.22
CA GLY A 105 -42.12 -14.53 -0.95
C GLY A 105 -40.73 -14.94 -0.44
N ALA A 106 -39.82 -15.24 -1.36
CA ALA A 106 -38.42 -15.48 -1.05
C ALA A 106 -37.55 -14.53 -1.88
N ALA A 107 -36.68 -13.80 -1.21
CA ALA A 107 -35.63 -13.01 -1.82
C ALA A 107 -34.28 -13.58 -1.40
N ARG A 108 -33.40 -13.87 -2.37
CA ARG A 108 -32.06 -14.38 -2.11
C ARG A 108 -31.04 -13.46 -2.76
N TYR A 109 -30.17 -12.91 -1.97
CA TYR A 109 -28.99 -12.18 -2.40
C TYR A 109 -27.78 -13.09 -2.23
N THR A 110 -26.96 -13.20 -3.25
CA THR A 110 -25.71 -13.98 -3.20
C THR A 110 -24.60 -13.16 -3.84
N GLU A 111 -23.56 -12.88 -3.08
CA GLU A 111 -22.36 -12.26 -3.54
C GLU A 111 -21.22 -13.29 -3.54
N LYS A 112 -20.48 -13.39 -4.65
CA LYS A 112 -19.38 -14.34 -4.84
C LYS A 112 -18.13 -13.58 -5.26
N PRO A 113 -17.35 -13.05 -4.31
CA PRO A 113 -16.06 -12.46 -4.64
C PRO A 113 -15.06 -13.55 -5.04
N THR A 114 -14.32 -13.30 -6.12
CA THR A 114 -13.21 -14.14 -6.57
C THR A 114 -11.96 -13.30 -6.60
N ILE A 115 -10.96 -13.64 -5.78
CA ILE A 115 -9.66 -12.97 -5.72
C ILE A 115 -8.62 -13.91 -6.30
N THR A 116 -7.90 -13.45 -7.32
CA THR A 116 -6.83 -14.22 -7.93
C THR A 116 -5.48 -13.70 -7.48
N TYR A 117 -4.69 -14.57 -6.85
CA TYR A 117 -3.34 -14.29 -6.40
C TYR A 117 -2.33 -14.91 -7.36
N LEU A 118 -1.31 -14.14 -7.73
CA LEU A 118 -0.16 -14.62 -8.48
C LEU A 118 1.08 -14.60 -7.57
N PRO A 119 1.67 -15.76 -7.25
CA PRO A 119 2.93 -15.80 -6.52
C PRO A 119 4.06 -15.35 -7.46
N LEU A 120 4.85 -14.38 -7.02
CA LEU A 120 6.07 -13.99 -7.72
C LEU A 120 7.12 -15.11 -7.60
N LYS A 121 7.60 -15.61 -8.73
CA LYS A 121 8.58 -16.72 -8.78
C LYS A 121 9.63 -16.46 -9.86
N GLY A 122 10.79 -17.13 -9.71
CA GLY A 122 11.85 -17.14 -10.72
C GLY A 122 12.40 -15.75 -11.04
N GLY A 123 12.56 -15.44 -12.32
CA GLY A 123 13.15 -14.19 -12.78
C GLY A 123 12.39 -12.93 -12.37
N ASP A 124 11.06 -12.98 -12.29
CA ASP A 124 10.23 -11.84 -11.85
C ASP A 124 10.42 -11.55 -10.36
N PHE A 125 10.55 -12.58 -9.54
CA PHE A 125 10.90 -12.44 -8.13
C PHE A 125 12.27 -11.76 -7.96
N ILE A 126 13.28 -12.23 -8.71
CA ILE A 126 14.63 -11.65 -8.67
C ILE A 126 14.58 -10.17 -9.06
N LYS A 127 13.95 -9.84 -10.20
CA LYS A 127 13.87 -8.45 -10.67
C LYS A 127 13.10 -7.53 -9.72
N LYS A 128 11.98 -7.98 -9.16
CA LYS A 128 11.14 -7.13 -8.30
C LYS A 128 11.63 -7.05 -6.84
N VAL A 129 12.26 -8.11 -6.33
CA VAL A 129 12.53 -8.26 -4.90
C VAL A 129 14.00 -8.16 -4.56
N LEU A 130 14.88 -8.67 -5.41
CA LEU A 130 16.32 -8.74 -5.13
C LEU A 130 17.15 -7.67 -5.85
N SER A 131 16.65 -7.05 -6.93
CA SER A 131 17.37 -5.93 -7.54
C SER A 131 17.36 -4.70 -6.63
N PRO A 132 18.45 -3.92 -6.61
CA PRO A 132 18.47 -2.65 -5.91
C PRO A 132 17.36 -1.71 -6.39
N VAL A 133 16.92 -0.84 -5.49
CA VAL A 133 15.98 0.23 -5.85
C VAL A 133 16.66 1.17 -6.84
N ASP A 134 15.93 1.55 -7.87
CA ASP A 134 16.44 2.48 -8.89
C ASP A 134 16.60 3.90 -8.33
N VAL A 135 17.66 4.59 -8.73
CA VAL A 135 17.92 6.00 -8.40
C VAL A 135 16.72 6.88 -8.76
N ASP A 136 16.05 6.64 -9.88
CA ASP A 136 14.87 7.39 -10.31
C ASP A 136 13.68 7.26 -9.34
N MET A 137 13.62 6.18 -8.57
CA MET A 137 12.62 6.00 -7.53
C MET A 137 12.72 7.05 -6.42
N LEU A 138 13.93 7.51 -6.07
CA LEU A 138 14.13 8.61 -5.11
C LEU A 138 13.40 9.87 -5.56
N MET A 139 13.54 10.20 -6.85
CA MET A 139 12.92 11.39 -7.41
C MET A 139 11.40 11.27 -7.43
N LEU A 140 10.88 10.10 -7.81
CA LEU A 140 9.45 9.82 -7.82
C LEU A 140 8.85 9.97 -6.40
N LEU A 141 9.45 9.36 -5.40
CA LEU A 141 9.01 9.42 -4.01
C LEU A 141 9.09 10.85 -3.45
N SER A 142 10.18 11.56 -3.74
CA SER A 142 10.34 12.97 -3.32
C SER A 142 9.25 13.87 -3.91
N ARG A 143 8.89 13.70 -5.17
CA ARG A 143 7.81 14.44 -5.84
C ARG A 143 6.43 14.05 -5.35
N SER A 144 6.27 12.83 -4.83
CA SER A 144 5.03 12.34 -4.23
C SER A 144 4.82 12.86 -2.79
N GLY A 145 5.69 13.74 -2.31
CA GLY A 145 5.56 14.38 -0.98
C GLY A 145 6.21 13.63 0.17
N TRP A 146 6.91 12.54 -0.11
CA TRP A 146 7.68 11.83 0.92
C TRP A 146 8.86 12.68 1.38
N ARG A 147 9.19 12.57 2.66
CA ARG A 147 10.37 13.22 3.22
C ARG A 147 11.62 12.47 2.78
N MET A 148 12.61 13.22 2.29
CA MET A 148 13.84 12.64 1.74
C MET A 148 14.65 11.87 2.78
N ASP A 149 14.72 12.36 4.01
CA ASP A 149 15.40 11.67 5.11
C ASP A 149 14.83 10.27 5.36
N ARG A 150 13.49 10.11 5.27
CA ARG A 150 12.84 8.80 5.42
C ARG A 150 13.10 7.87 4.22
N ILE A 151 13.08 8.43 3.02
CA ILE A 151 13.38 7.67 1.81
C ILE A 151 14.81 7.12 1.89
N LEU A 152 15.78 7.99 2.15
CA LEU A 152 17.18 7.59 2.23
C LEU A 152 17.43 6.60 3.37
N ASN A 153 16.82 6.80 4.53
CA ASN A 153 16.95 5.86 5.64
C ASN A 153 16.50 4.44 5.29
N LEU A 154 15.42 4.31 4.51
CA LEU A 154 14.90 3.00 4.10
C LEU A 154 15.67 2.39 2.94
N THR A 155 16.01 3.20 1.92
CA THR A 155 16.49 2.70 0.63
C THR A 155 18.00 2.65 0.48
N VAL A 156 18.74 3.45 1.26
CA VAL A 156 20.20 3.55 1.15
C VAL A 156 20.89 2.62 2.13
N ASN A 157 21.85 1.88 1.63
CA ASN A 157 22.76 1.05 2.41
C ASN A 157 24.05 1.78 2.76
N ASN A 158 24.60 2.52 1.80
CA ASN A 158 25.78 3.36 1.96
C ASN A 158 25.67 4.60 1.08
N ILE A 159 26.20 5.73 1.55
CA ILE A 159 26.33 6.97 0.79
C ILE A 159 27.69 7.60 1.08
N ASN A 160 28.55 7.73 0.08
CA ASN A 160 29.91 8.28 0.21
C ASN A 160 30.69 7.69 1.40
N GLY A 161 30.60 6.37 1.61
CA GLY A 161 31.28 5.70 2.73
C GLY A 161 30.58 5.85 4.09
N ILE A 162 29.41 6.46 4.16
CA ILE A 162 28.58 6.52 5.35
C ILE A 162 27.61 5.33 5.34
N ASP A 163 27.85 4.35 6.18
CA ASP A 163 27.04 3.13 6.25
C ASP A 163 25.74 3.34 7.02
N ASN A 164 24.66 2.76 6.50
CA ASN A 164 23.37 2.70 7.14
C ASN A 164 23.08 1.27 7.60
N ALA A 165 23.67 0.84 8.72
CA ALA A 165 23.39 -0.44 9.39
C ALA A 165 23.48 -1.71 8.51
N HIS A 166 24.33 -1.71 7.49
CA HIS A 166 24.46 -2.85 6.58
C HIS A 166 25.06 -4.11 7.21
N THR A 167 25.74 -3.95 8.37
CA THR A 167 26.40 -5.05 9.09
C THR A 167 25.47 -5.97 9.86
N ALA A 168 24.18 -5.59 10.00
CA ALA A 168 23.22 -6.42 10.68
C ALA A 168 22.74 -7.54 9.77
N SER A 169 23.15 -8.77 10.02
CA SER A 169 22.74 -9.96 9.27
C SER A 169 22.14 -11.03 10.17
N GLY A 170 21.06 -11.70 9.71
CA GLY A 170 20.42 -12.79 10.40
C GLY A 170 19.53 -12.38 11.59
N PRO A 171 18.86 -13.36 12.20
CA PRO A 171 17.90 -13.12 13.28
C PRO A 171 18.56 -12.57 14.57
N THR A 172 19.80 -12.95 14.82
CA THR A 172 20.61 -12.47 15.95
C THR A 172 21.94 -11.97 15.40
N PRO A 173 22.05 -10.70 15.00
CA PRO A 173 23.30 -10.19 14.48
C PRO A 173 24.39 -10.25 15.57
N ALA A 174 25.58 -10.71 15.19
CA ALA A 174 26.74 -10.76 16.09
C ALA A 174 27.23 -9.35 16.46
N ILE A 175 26.95 -8.35 15.62
CA ILE A 175 27.34 -6.96 15.78
C ILE A 175 26.07 -6.11 15.73
N ALA A 176 25.86 -5.28 16.75
CA ALA A 176 24.76 -4.33 16.75
C ALA A 176 24.89 -3.34 15.57
N PRO A 177 23.78 -3.02 14.88
CA PRO A 177 23.79 -2.02 13.82
C PRO A 177 24.27 -0.66 14.33
N ASP A 178 25.21 -0.03 13.64
CA ASP A 178 25.65 1.34 13.95
C ASP A 178 25.02 2.31 12.96
N PHE A 179 24.11 3.14 13.47
CA PHE A 179 23.39 4.16 12.69
C PHE A 179 23.94 5.56 12.91
N LYS A 180 24.88 5.75 13.85
CA LYS A 180 25.22 7.07 14.37
C LYS A 180 25.64 8.06 13.28
N LYS A 181 26.55 7.66 12.40
CA LYS A 181 27.02 8.55 11.31
C LYS A 181 25.92 8.82 10.29
N PHE A 182 25.10 7.81 10.00
CA PHE A 182 24.00 7.96 9.05
C PHE A 182 22.88 8.84 9.64
N ASP A 183 22.60 8.74 10.92
CA ASP A 183 21.64 9.62 11.61
C ASP A 183 22.16 11.06 11.65
N GLU A 184 23.46 11.29 11.87
CA GLU A 184 24.07 12.63 11.78
C GLU A 184 23.92 13.20 10.36
N PHE A 185 24.13 12.39 9.33
CA PHE A 185 23.91 12.79 7.93
C PHE A 185 22.44 13.14 7.65
N LEU A 186 21.49 12.31 8.08
CA LEU A 186 20.08 12.60 7.92
C LEU A 186 19.64 13.85 8.67
N ALA A 187 20.14 14.06 9.88
CA ALA A 187 19.90 15.26 10.68
C ALA A 187 20.45 16.51 9.98
N ALA A 188 21.65 16.43 9.41
CA ALA A 188 22.24 17.53 8.64
C ALA A 188 21.43 17.87 7.39
N MET A 189 20.90 16.86 6.68
CA MET A 189 20.00 17.07 5.55
C MET A 189 18.71 17.79 5.93
N VAL A 190 18.09 17.36 7.03
CA VAL A 190 16.83 17.93 7.52
C VAL A 190 17.00 19.37 8.01
N ALA A 191 18.19 19.72 8.51
CA ALA A 191 18.50 21.07 8.96
C ALA A 191 18.55 22.11 7.81
N ILE A 192 18.73 21.66 6.57
CA ILE A 192 18.77 22.53 5.39
C ILE A 192 17.37 22.82 4.89
N GLU A 193 17.08 24.09 4.61
CA GLU A 193 15.80 24.49 4.02
C GLU A 193 15.60 23.83 2.65
N ARG A 194 14.37 23.39 2.37
CA ARG A 194 14.00 22.74 1.09
C ARG A 194 14.36 23.59 -0.15
N ALA A 195 14.37 24.90 -0.01
CA ALA A 195 14.72 25.82 -1.10
C ALA A 195 16.22 25.82 -1.40
N ASP A 196 17.05 25.39 -0.46
CA ASP A 196 18.52 25.43 -0.55
C ASP A 196 19.14 24.10 -0.96
N LEU A 197 18.39 23.00 -0.82
CA LEU A 197 18.79 21.64 -1.18
C LEU A 197 17.71 20.99 -2.02
N GLN A 198 18.04 20.58 -3.22
CA GLN A 198 17.09 19.94 -4.14
C GLN A 198 17.73 18.77 -4.88
N PHE A 199 16.91 17.77 -5.18
CA PHE A 199 17.27 16.72 -6.13
C PHE A 199 16.71 17.08 -7.51
N GLY A 200 17.54 16.92 -8.53
CA GLY A 200 17.17 17.24 -9.91
C GLY A 200 17.94 16.41 -10.91
N TYR A 201 17.62 16.56 -12.20
CA TYR A 201 18.38 15.93 -13.26
C TYR A 201 19.27 16.96 -13.93
N ILE A 202 20.52 16.58 -14.18
CA ILE A 202 21.40 17.23 -15.12
C ILE A 202 21.31 16.50 -16.47
N MET A 203 21.41 17.24 -17.56
CA MET A 203 21.41 16.69 -18.91
C MET A 203 22.82 16.72 -19.42
N HIS A 204 23.34 15.57 -19.82
CA HIS A 204 24.60 15.47 -20.55
C HIS A 204 24.39 15.75 -22.04
N GLU A 205 25.48 15.99 -22.78
CA GLU A 205 25.46 16.26 -24.22
C GLU A 205 24.82 15.12 -25.01
N ASP A 206 24.97 13.88 -24.57
CA ASP A 206 24.40 12.66 -25.14
C ASP A 206 22.90 12.48 -24.83
N LYS A 207 22.25 13.47 -24.20
CA LYS A 207 20.84 13.47 -23.74
C LYS A 207 20.55 12.49 -22.61
N ASP A 208 21.53 11.90 -22.00
CA ASP A 208 21.35 11.08 -20.82
C ASP A 208 21.04 11.95 -19.59
N LYS A 209 20.10 11.49 -18.80
CA LYS A 209 19.68 12.15 -17.57
C LYS A 209 20.44 11.57 -16.40
N GLN A 210 21.17 12.40 -15.70
CA GLN A 210 21.87 12.02 -14.48
C GLN A 210 21.20 12.69 -13.29
N LEU A 211 20.82 11.91 -12.26
CA LEU A 211 20.33 12.49 -11.00
C LEU A 211 21.48 13.23 -10.32
N ALA A 212 21.17 14.37 -9.72
CA ALA A 212 22.15 15.18 -9.00
C ALA A 212 21.52 15.84 -7.77
N LEU A 213 22.37 16.08 -6.77
CA LEU A 213 22.08 16.93 -5.65
C LEU A 213 22.48 18.36 -6.00
N TYR A 214 21.55 19.29 -5.81
CA TYR A 214 21.75 20.70 -6.10
C TYR A 214 21.67 21.53 -4.82
N PHE A 215 22.71 22.31 -4.55
CA PHE A 215 22.72 23.36 -3.53
C PHE A 215 22.51 24.71 -4.18
N LYS A 216 21.68 25.55 -3.59
CA LYS A 216 21.54 26.94 -4.04
C LYS A 216 22.86 27.68 -3.81
N LYS A 217 23.40 28.35 -4.84
CA LYS A 217 24.68 29.03 -4.76
C LYS A 217 24.82 30.00 -3.59
N SER A 218 23.74 30.76 -3.28
CA SER A 218 23.73 31.69 -2.14
C SER A 218 23.77 30.99 -0.77
N SER A 219 23.49 29.69 -0.71
CA SER A 219 23.40 28.91 0.52
C SER A 219 24.65 28.07 0.78
N LEU A 220 25.59 28.00 -0.17
CA LEU A 220 26.82 27.22 -0.02
C LEU A 220 27.66 27.62 1.22
N GLN A 221 27.58 28.86 1.65
CA GLN A 221 28.30 29.35 2.82
C GLN A 221 27.51 29.20 4.15
N LYS A 222 26.28 28.70 4.09
CA LYS A 222 25.53 28.45 5.32
C LYS A 222 26.15 27.29 6.12
N PRO A 223 26.22 27.41 7.46
CA PRO A 223 26.85 26.38 8.29
C PRO A 223 26.25 24.99 8.10
N GLU A 224 24.92 24.90 7.90
CA GLU A 224 24.19 23.65 7.72
C GLU A 224 24.58 22.95 6.40
N VAL A 225 24.76 23.73 5.32
CA VAL A 225 25.21 23.22 4.02
C VAL A 225 26.66 22.77 4.08
N GLN A 226 27.53 23.56 4.70
CA GLN A 226 28.94 23.21 4.88
C GLN A 226 29.12 21.95 5.74
N ASN A 227 28.26 21.79 6.76
CA ASN A 227 28.29 20.58 7.58
C ASN A 227 27.90 19.33 6.75
N LEU A 228 26.86 19.40 5.92
CA LEU A 228 26.47 18.28 5.05
C LEU A 228 27.56 17.94 4.03
N ILE A 229 28.15 18.97 3.37
CA ILE A 229 29.25 18.81 2.41
C ILE A 229 30.45 18.10 3.08
N LYS A 230 30.78 18.49 4.30
CA LYS A 230 31.85 17.86 5.07
C LYS A 230 31.55 16.42 5.46
N LEU A 231 30.32 16.14 5.93
CA LEU A 231 29.91 14.80 6.31
C LEU A 231 29.95 13.84 5.11
N MET A 232 29.54 14.31 3.93
CA MET A 232 29.60 13.54 2.69
C MET A 232 30.99 13.53 2.03
N ASN A 233 32.00 14.10 2.63
CA ASN A 233 33.37 14.24 2.09
C ASN A 233 33.43 14.89 0.69
N LEU A 234 32.51 15.82 0.38
CA LEU A 234 32.48 16.52 -0.89
C LEU A 234 33.53 17.67 -0.92
N ASP A 235 33.91 18.09 -2.13
CA ASP A 235 34.96 19.11 -2.33
C ASP A 235 34.54 20.55 -1.93
N GLY A 236 33.22 20.80 -1.85
CA GLY A 236 32.63 22.09 -1.51
C GLY A 236 32.81 23.18 -2.58
N GLN A 237 33.35 22.84 -3.74
CA GLN A 237 33.62 23.79 -4.83
C GLN A 237 32.47 23.87 -5.82
N SER A 238 31.70 22.79 -5.97
CA SER A 238 30.54 22.73 -6.83
C SER A 238 29.26 22.99 -6.03
N ASN A 239 28.24 23.45 -6.73
CA ASN A 239 26.89 23.50 -6.17
C ASN A 239 25.98 22.41 -6.76
N ILE A 240 26.53 21.53 -7.60
CA ILE A 240 25.85 20.41 -8.23
C ILE A 240 26.75 19.19 -8.11
N TYR A 241 26.22 18.12 -7.53
CA TYR A 241 26.93 16.85 -7.36
C TYR A 241 26.11 15.74 -8.03
N PRO A 242 26.62 15.14 -9.13
CA PRO A 242 26.00 13.98 -9.76
C PRO A 242 25.90 12.83 -8.77
N ILE A 243 24.83 12.02 -8.90
CA ILE A 243 24.58 10.85 -8.05
C ILE A 243 24.74 9.59 -8.88
N TYR A 244 25.62 8.70 -8.48
CA TYR A 244 25.85 7.40 -9.10
C TYR A 244 25.40 6.26 -8.18
N ALA A 245 24.77 5.24 -8.76
CA ALA A 245 24.36 4.04 -8.05
C ALA A 245 25.45 2.96 -7.98
N GLU A 246 26.64 3.25 -8.48
CA GLU A 246 27.77 2.35 -8.49
C GLU A 246 28.84 2.86 -7.51
N LEU A 247 29.42 1.94 -6.75
CA LEU A 247 30.54 2.25 -5.88
C LEU A 247 31.82 2.18 -6.71
N GLU A 248 32.41 3.32 -7.01
CA GLU A 248 33.76 3.35 -7.57
C GLU A 248 34.79 3.16 -6.44
N THR A 249 35.92 2.54 -6.79
CA THR A 249 36.99 2.26 -5.84
C THR A 249 37.82 3.50 -5.47
N GLU A 250 37.70 4.57 -6.23
CA GLU A 250 38.38 5.84 -5.97
C GLU A 250 37.42 6.85 -5.36
N GLU A 251 37.86 7.49 -4.26
CA GLU A 251 37.11 8.57 -3.62
C GLU A 251 37.04 9.79 -4.54
N ASN A 252 35.93 9.94 -5.26
CA ASN A 252 35.66 11.14 -6.03
C ASN A 252 34.84 12.13 -5.21
N ARG A 253 35.45 13.24 -4.80
CA ARG A 253 34.81 14.26 -3.95
C ARG A 253 33.88 15.22 -4.72
N SER A 254 33.78 15.09 -6.04
CA SER A 254 32.95 15.92 -6.88
C SER A 254 31.59 15.24 -7.25
N GLU A 255 31.35 14.06 -6.73
CA GLU A 255 30.15 13.28 -6.98
C GLU A 255 29.65 12.55 -5.73
N ILE A 256 28.44 12.02 -5.80
CA ILE A 256 27.80 11.26 -4.73
C ILE A 256 27.62 9.83 -5.20
N GLN A 257 28.16 8.90 -4.46
CA GLN A 257 28.03 7.47 -4.70
C GLN A 257 27.04 6.89 -3.70
N ILE A 258 26.02 6.19 -4.17
CA ILE A 258 24.98 5.60 -3.32
C ILE A 258 24.84 4.12 -3.63
N ASP A 259 24.94 3.29 -2.60
CA ASP A 259 24.53 1.89 -2.65
C ASP A 259 23.09 1.76 -2.15
N PHE A 260 22.20 1.22 -3.00
CA PHE A 260 20.79 1.06 -2.71
C PHE A 260 20.45 -0.34 -2.25
N ARG A 261 19.56 -0.42 -1.27
CA ARG A 261 18.94 -1.69 -0.87
C ARG A 261 17.97 -2.18 -1.94
N SER A 262 17.88 -3.49 -2.07
CA SER A 262 16.74 -4.13 -2.72
C SER A 262 15.50 -4.10 -1.83
N LEU A 263 14.33 -4.41 -2.38
CA LEU A 263 13.10 -4.55 -1.56
C LEU A 263 13.31 -5.59 -0.44
N ALA A 264 13.98 -6.71 -0.73
CA ALA A 264 14.36 -7.69 0.28
C ALA A 264 15.29 -7.10 1.34
N GLY A 265 16.24 -6.24 0.94
CA GLY A 265 17.14 -5.53 1.85
C GLY A 265 16.40 -4.54 2.74
N ILE A 266 15.43 -3.81 2.21
CA ILE A 266 14.56 -2.91 2.98
C ILE A 266 13.74 -3.71 4.02
N GLN A 267 13.13 -4.83 3.62
CA GLN A 267 12.41 -5.68 4.55
C GLN A 267 13.33 -6.25 5.64
N PHE A 268 14.54 -6.64 5.26
CA PHE A 268 15.53 -7.10 6.23
C PHE A 268 15.92 -5.99 7.21
N PHE A 269 16.21 -4.78 6.74
CA PHE A 269 16.48 -3.62 7.57
C PHE A 269 15.32 -3.32 8.54
N LEU A 270 14.08 -3.29 8.05
CA LEU A 270 12.91 -3.06 8.88
C LEU A 270 12.68 -4.19 9.91
N SER A 271 13.06 -5.42 9.58
CA SER A 271 12.91 -6.55 10.49
C SER A 271 13.71 -6.42 11.79
N HIS A 272 14.77 -5.60 11.81
CA HIS A 272 15.55 -5.33 13.03
C HIS A 272 14.75 -4.57 14.09
N GLY A 273 13.70 -3.84 13.70
CA GLY A 273 12.75 -3.23 14.63
C GLY A 273 11.83 -4.22 15.34
N ILE A 274 11.82 -5.49 14.92
CA ILE A 274 11.00 -6.52 15.55
C ILE A 274 11.74 -7.11 16.75
N GLN A 275 11.13 -6.99 17.92
CA GLN A 275 11.67 -7.57 19.15
C GLN A 275 11.45 -9.09 19.16
N ILE A 276 12.51 -9.85 19.44
CA ILE A 276 12.44 -11.29 19.66
C ILE A 276 12.34 -11.49 21.17
N PRO A 277 11.33 -12.24 21.68
CA PRO A 277 11.29 -12.61 23.08
C PRO A 277 12.56 -13.37 23.49
N GLU A 278 13.10 -13.09 24.69
CA GLU A 278 14.33 -13.72 25.19
C GLU A 278 14.17 -15.22 25.50
N GLU A 279 12.92 -15.71 25.55
CA GLU A 279 12.60 -17.11 25.83
C GLU A 279 12.22 -17.84 24.53
N HIS A 280 13.23 -18.32 23.81
CA HIS A 280 13.07 -19.43 22.85
C HIS A 280 14.40 -20.17 22.69
#